data_c964604d9336a087b03d891027a1929f
#
_entry.id   c964604d9336a087b03d891027a1929f
#
_cell.length_a   1.000
_cell.length_b   1.000
_cell.length_c   1.000
_cell.angle_alpha   90.00
_cell.angle_beta   90.00
_cell.angle_gamma   90.00
#
_symmetry.space_group_name_H-M   'P 1'
#
loop_
_entity.id
_entity.type
_entity.pdbx_description
1 polymer ?
#
loop_
_entity_poly.entity_id
_entity_poly.type
_entity_poly.pdbx_seq_one_letter_code
_entity_poly.pdbx_strand_id
1 'polypeptide(L)'
;MSAQPPDGNAVVSEDSAERGTRLQRLRWPLMLVVPVLLAVAVYLYLTGGRYQSTDDAYTQAATVSISANVAGRVLDVYVHDNEIVKRGDSLYRLDDAPFRIAVSDAEAKLASARLQIASLKSTYRQRQVELQSARDSLAYAQRQFDRNKRLLASGIASQAQFDQASNGLDMGHQQVANAEQGVAVALANLDGDPDIAPERHPLVEQAQAALDRARLDLSYTLVKAPADGVVTKVEQLQVGDYIAASAPVFALVSTHDVWIEANFKEAQLDRMRAGQAATVEIDRIGGKRFSAKVASVSPGTGSQFSMLPPENATGNWVKVVQRVPVRLQLDHVDAGLLLQTGLSANVTVDTRSEADASSSEPKRSMAAETPGSTQ
;
A
#
# COMPACT_ATOMS: atom_id res chain seq x y z
N MET A 1 -86.47 41.59 -68.53
CA MET A 1 -86.32 42.93 -69.12
C MET A 1 -84.84 43.23 -69.04
N SER A 2 -84.15 43.06 -70.20
CA SER A 2 -83.59 44.06 -71.04
C SER A 2 -82.44 44.82 -70.32
N ALA A 3 -81.26 44.96 -70.81
CA ALA A 3 -80.72 45.02 -72.15
C ALA A 3 -79.20 44.89 -72.14
N GLN A 4 -78.69 44.49 -73.22
CA GLN A 4 -77.35 44.48 -73.80
C GLN A 4 -76.98 45.84 -74.36
N PRO A 5 -75.83 46.03 -75.00
CA PRO A 5 -74.41 46.30 -74.64
C PRO A 5 -73.99 47.72 -75.07
N PRO A 6 -72.82 48.13 -75.46
CA PRO A 6 -71.81 47.58 -76.37
C PRO A 6 -70.30 47.88 -76.08
N ASP A 7 -69.50 47.15 -76.79
CA ASP A 7 -68.20 47.31 -77.47
C ASP A 7 -67.22 48.46 -77.18
N GLY A 8 -65.93 48.10 -77.21
CA GLY A 8 -64.86 49.07 -77.43
C GLY A 8 -63.43 48.50 -77.29
N ASN A 9 -63.03 47.90 -78.37
CA ASN A 9 -61.70 47.74 -79.02
C ASN A 9 -60.38 48.20 -78.36
N ALA A 10 -59.44 47.28 -78.40
CA ALA A 10 -58.00 47.36 -78.75
C ALA A 10 -57.09 48.39 -78.07
N VAL A 11 -56.00 47.90 -77.52
CA VAL A 11 -54.65 48.12 -78.09
C VAL A 11 -53.70 47.13 -77.43
N VAL A 12 -52.99 46.37 -78.30
CA VAL A 12 -51.86 45.56 -78.05
C VAL A 12 -50.67 46.46 -77.77
N SER A 13 -49.91 46.15 -76.73
CA SER A 13 -48.51 46.54 -76.68
C SER A 13 -47.70 45.49 -75.96
N GLU A 14 -46.76 44.93 -76.69
CA GLU A 14 -45.67 44.01 -76.32
C GLU A 14 -44.86 44.60 -75.15
N ASP A 15 -44.72 43.87 -74.10
CA ASP A 15 -43.57 43.98 -73.24
C ASP A 15 -43.32 42.64 -72.59
N SER A 16 -42.69 41.74 -73.33
CA SER A 16 -42.34 40.35 -72.91
C SER A 16 -40.84 40.02 -73.12
N ALA A 17 -39.91 40.94 -72.81
CA ALA A 17 -38.52 40.69 -73.16
C ALA A 17 -37.47 41.03 -72.05
N GLU A 18 -37.84 41.33 -70.79
CA GLU A 18 -36.81 41.66 -69.81
C GLU A 18 -36.79 40.86 -68.48
N ARG A 19 -37.56 39.80 -68.34
CA ARG A 19 -37.54 38.95 -67.09
C ARG A 19 -36.59 37.75 -67.14
N GLY A 20 -35.94 37.42 -68.25
CA GLY A 20 -35.12 36.22 -68.41
C GLY A 20 -33.66 36.38 -68.00
N THR A 21 -33.11 37.56 -67.93
CA THR A 21 -31.65 37.74 -67.73
C THR A 21 -31.19 37.98 -66.29
N ARG A 22 -32.05 38.36 -65.38
CA ARG A 22 -31.72 38.57 -63.98
C ARG A 22 -31.63 37.21 -63.16
N LEU A 23 -32.39 36.23 -63.50
CA LEU A 23 -32.37 34.89 -62.84
C LEU A 23 -31.19 34.09 -63.31
N GLN A 24 -30.59 34.26 -64.47
CA GLN A 24 -29.40 33.56 -64.93
C GLN A 24 -28.11 34.10 -64.27
N ARG A 25 -28.02 35.39 -63.96
CA ARG A 25 -26.89 35.97 -63.22
C ARG A 25 -26.86 35.60 -61.75
N LEU A 26 -27.99 35.19 -61.16
CA LEU A 26 -28.11 34.76 -59.76
C LEU A 26 -27.82 33.29 -59.61
N ARG A 27 -27.82 32.50 -60.67
CA ARG A 27 -27.52 31.10 -60.66
C ARG A 27 -26.01 30.78 -60.43
N TRP A 28 -25.13 31.64 -60.93
CA TRP A 28 -23.66 31.43 -60.75
C TRP A 28 -23.20 31.65 -59.34
N PRO A 29 -23.55 32.70 -58.57
CA PRO A 29 -23.14 32.78 -57.17
C PRO A 29 -23.85 31.71 -56.29
N LEU A 30 -25.08 31.29 -56.64
CA LEU A 30 -25.81 30.25 -55.93
C LEU A 30 -25.12 28.88 -56.11
N MET A 31 -24.54 28.57 -57.28
CA MET A 31 -23.75 27.38 -57.51
C MET A 31 -22.43 27.33 -56.73
N LEU A 32 -21.87 28.48 -56.34
CA LEU A 32 -20.68 28.57 -55.50
C LEU A 32 -21.00 28.49 -53.98
N VAL A 33 -22.17 28.97 -53.57
CA VAL A 33 -22.62 28.94 -52.17
C VAL A 33 -22.84 27.52 -51.67
N VAL A 34 -23.40 26.63 -52.52
CA VAL A 34 -23.65 25.22 -52.13
C VAL A 34 -22.35 24.46 -51.82
N PRO A 35 -21.29 24.45 -52.64
CA PRO A 35 -20.03 23.78 -52.30
C PRO A 35 -19.30 24.43 -51.11
N VAL A 36 -19.42 25.79 -50.96
CA VAL A 36 -18.86 26.46 -49.80
C VAL A 36 -19.60 26.06 -48.52
N LEU A 37 -20.93 26.01 -48.51
CA LEU A 37 -21.71 25.48 -47.38
C LEU A 37 -21.40 24.00 -47.09
N LEU A 38 -21.24 23.19 -48.14
CA LEU A 38 -20.87 21.82 -48.01
C LEU A 38 -19.45 21.67 -47.44
N ALA A 39 -18.48 22.47 -47.91
CA ALA A 39 -17.12 22.51 -47.38
C ALA A 39 -17.09 22.97 -45.93
N VAL A 40 -17.88 23.98 -45.56
CA VAL A 40 -18.07 24.44 -44.18
C VAL A 40 -18.73 23.35 -43.32
N ALA A 41 -19.78 22.69 -43.83
CA ALA A 41 -20.43 21.59 -43.12
C ALA A 41 -19.49 20.40 -42.92
N VAL A 42 -18.72 20.03 -43.94
CA VAL A 42 -17.67 18.99 -43.84
C VAL A 42 -16.55 19.41 -42.88
N TYR A 43 -16.10 20.67 -42.94
CA TYR A 43 -15.14 21.24 -42.01
C TYR A 43 -15.67 21.18 -40.56
N LEU A 44 -16.90 21.61 -40.31
CA LEU A 44 -17.54 21.54 -38.99
C LEU A 44 -17.78 20.10 -38.55
N TYR A 45 -18.11 19.18 -39.48
CA TYR A 45 -18.23 17.76 -39.18
C TYR A 45 -16.87 17.10 -38.86
N LEU A 46 -15.82 17.42 -39.58
CA LEU A 46 -14.47 16.94 -39.37
C LEU A 46 -13.82 17.56 -38.13
N THR A 47 -14.15 18.81 -37.78
CA THR A 47 -13.65 19.47 -36.56
C THR A 47 -14.57 19.28 -35.36
N GLY A 48 -15.84 18.94 -35.58
CA GLY A 48 -16.81 18.62 -34.54
C GLY A 48 -16.37 17.42 -33.71
N GLY A 49 -16.47 17.54 -32.40
CA GLY A 49 -16.13 16.44 -31.47
C GLY A 49 -14.66 16.34 -31.05
N ARG A 50 -13.80 17.31 -31.44
CA ARG A 50 -12.42 17.38 -30.98
C ARG A 50 -12.31 17.67 -29.48
N TYR A 51 -13.08 18.61 -29.02
CA TYR A 51 -13.09 19.02 -27.62
C TYR A 51 -14.34 18.47 -26.94
N GLN A 52 -14.12 17.71 -25.89
CA GLN A 52 -15.18 17.20 -25.04
C GLN A 52 -15.09 17.90 -23.67
N SER A 53 -16.19 18.49 -23.24
CA SER A 53 -16.24 19.23 -21.98
C SER A 53 -17.30 18.67 -21.03
N THR A 54 -17.02 18.80 -19.73
CA THR A 54 -17.95 18.50 -18.66
C THR A 54 -17.81 19.54 -17.56
N ASP A 55 -18.92 19.92 -16.97
CA ASP A 55 -19.06 20.73 -15.76
C ASP A 55 -19.21 19.89 -14.48
N ASP A 56 -19.38 18.57 -14.66
CA ASP A 56 -19.47 17.60 -13.57
C ASP A 56 -18.08 17.04 -13.28
N ALA A 57 -17.22 17.86 -12.72
CA ALA A 57 -15.87 17.48 -12.33
C ALA A 57 -15.53 18.06 -10.95
N TYR A 58 -14.78 17.28 -10.17
CA TYR A 58 -14.41 17.63 -8.80
C TYR A 58 -12.94 17.36 -8.55
N THR A 59 -12.33 18.21 -7.72
CA THR A 59 -11.00 17.94 -7.17
C THR A 59 -11.08 16.81 -6.17
N GLN A 60 -10.17 15.86 -6.24
CA GLN A 60 -9.99 14.76 -5.30
C GLN A 60 -8.56 14.76 -4.79
N ALA A 61 -8.36 14.29 -3.56
CA ALA A 61 -7.03 14.07 -3.01
C ALA A 61 -6.95 12.73 -2.27
N ALA A 62 -5.75 12.16 -2.22
CA ALA A 62 -5.52 10.96 -1.45
C ALA A 62 -5.80 11.24 0.04
N THR A 63 -6.67 10.44 0.62
CA THR A 63 -7.06 10.57 2.03
C THR A 63 -6.63 9.33 2.77
N VAL A 64 -5.86 9.52 3.85
CA VAL A 64 -5.39 8.45 4.72
C VAL A 64 -6.12 8.55 6.05
N SER A 65 -6.80 7.49 6.44
CA SER A 65 -7.38 7.40 7.79
C SER A 65 -6.28 7.16 8.81
N ILE A 66 -6.18 8.03 9.80
CA ILE A 66 -5.23 7.92 10.89
C ILE A 66 -5.83 7.06 11.99
N SER A 67 -5.11 6.00 12.35
CA SER A 67 -5.46 5.08 13.43
C SER A 67 -4.23 4.77 14.29
N ALA A 68 -4.44 4.32 15.53
CA ALA A 68 -3.36 3.81 16.37
C ALA A 68 -3.12 2.32 16.10
N ASN A 69 -1.87 1.89 16.15
CA ASN A 69 -1.50 0.47 16.04
C ASN A 69 -1.72 -0.28 17.37
N VAL A 70 -1.79 0.44 18.49
CA VAL A 70 -2.04 -0.09 19.82
C VAL A 70 -3.24 0.59 20.46
N ALA A 71 -3.97 -0.13 21.29
CA ALA A 71 -5.08 0.44 22.03
C ALA A 71 -4.58 1.21 23.25
N GLY A 72 -5.25 2.31 23.59
CA GLY A 72 -4.87 3.10 24.75
C GLY A 72 -5.75 4.33 24.96
N ARG A 73 -5.54 4.97 26.11
CA ARG A 73 -6.17 6.25 26.42
C ARG A 73 -5.37 7.39 25.83
N VAL A 74 -6.04 8.37 25.24
CA VAL A 74 -5.43 9.59 24.71
C VAL A 74 -5.01 10.49 25.84
N LEU A 75 -3.71 10.85 25.90
CA LEU A 75 -3.17 11.81 26.86
C LEU A 75 -3.10 13.22 26.28
N ASP A 76 -2.62 13.35 25.06
CA ASP A 76 -2.44 14.63 24.37
C ASP A 76 -2.83 14.53 22.91
N VAL A 77 -3.41 15.62 22.39
CA VAL A 77 -3.64 15.83 20.96
C VAL A 77 -2.83 17.08 20.57
N TYR A 78 -1.94 16.96 19.60
CA TYR A 78 -0.98 18.01 19.23
C TYR A 78 -1.43 18.83 18.03
N VAL A 79 -2.49 18.42 17.33
CA VAL A 79 -2.95 19.05 16.09
C VAL A 79 -4.39 19.52 16.24
N HIS A 80 -4.75 20.53 15.43
CA HIS A 80 -6.09 21.09 15.36
C HIS A 80 -6.73 20.75 14.01
N ASP A 81 -8.04 20.91 13.92
CA ASP A 81 -8.75 20.68 12.65
C ASP A 81 -8.27 21.66 11.57
N ASN A 82 -8.09 21.15 10.36
CA ASN A 82 -7.56 21.88 9.18
C ASN A 82 -6.10 22.37 9.33
N GLU A 83 -5.33 21.82 10.25
CA GLU A 83 -3.90 22.14 10.39
C GLU A 83 -3.08 21.39 9.33
N ILE A 84 -2.07 22.09 8.79
CA ILE A 84 -1.09 21.54 7.85
C ILE A 84 -0.01 20.83 8.65
N VAL A 85 0.21 19.55 8.38
CA VAL A 85 1.25 18.74 9.01
C VAL A 85 2.20 18.17 7.98
N LYS A 86 3.44 17.94 8.39
CA LYS A 86 4.47 17.26 7.60
C LYS A 86 4.62 15.82 8.06
N ARG A 87 5.14 14.98 7.17
CA ARG A 87 5.48 13.61 7.48
C ARG A 87 6.41 13.54 8.71
N GLY A 88 6.00 12.79 9.72
CA GLY A 88 6.73 12.61 10.97
C GLY A 88 6.30 13.53 12.11
N ASP A 89 5.47 14.53 11.85
CA ASP A 89 4.91 15.37 12.90
C ASP A 89 4.04 14.55 13.85
N SER A 90 4.11 14.88 15.14
CA SER A 90 3.32 14.19 16.17
C SER A 90 1.87 14.65 16.09
N LEU A 91 0.94 13.70 15.97
CA LEU A 91 -0.49 13.97 15.88
C LEU A 91 -1.17 13.88 17.24
N TYR A 92 -0.97 12.79 17.94
CA TYR A 92 -1.48 12.56 19.29
C TYR A 92 -0.64 11.52 20.02
N ARG A 93 -0.80 11.48 21.34
CA ARG A 93 -0.10 10.55 22.22
C ARG A 93 -1.08 9.76 23.07
N LEU A 94 -0.85 8.46 23.14
CA LEU A 94 -1.52 7.55 24.04
C LEU A 94 -0.78 7.45 25.37
N ASP A 95 -1.44 6.93 26.38
CA ASP A 95 -0.81 6.59 27.67
C ASP A 95 0.25 5.52 27.45
N ASP A 96 1.50 5.90 27.63
CA ASP A 96 2.67 5.07 27.43
C ASP A 96 3.08 4.29 28.70
N ALA A 97 2.49 4.57 29.86
CA ALA A 97 2.88 3.96 31.11
C ALA A 97 2.76 2.41 31.11
N PRO A 98 1.68 1.79 30.61
CA PRO A 98 1.57 0.35 30.50
C PRO A 98 2.66 -0.26 29.60
N PHE A 99 2.99 0.41 28.50
CA PHE A 99 3.99 -0.03 27.53
C PHE A 99 5.41 0.08 28.08
N ARG A 100 5.73 1.13 28.85
CA ARG A 100 7.01 1.26 29.56
C ARG A 100 7.20 0.15 30.58
N ILE A 101 6.15 -0.21 31.31
CA ILE A 101 6.17 -1.36 32.24
C ILE A 101 6.45 -2.64 31.47
N ALA A 102 5.81 -2.86 30.32
CA ALA A 102 6.04 -4.04 29.48
C ALA A 102 7.48 -4.11 28.95
N VAL A 103 8.07 -2.98 28.57
CA VAL A 103 9.49 -2.90 28.18
C VAL A 103 10.40 -3.29 29.35
N SER A 104 10.16 -2.74 30.55
CA SER A 104 10.96 -3.07 31.74
C SER A 104 10.85 -4.54 32.14
N ASP A 105 9.67 -5.14 32.04
CA ASP A 105 9.46 -6.57 32.26
C ASP A 105 10.23 -7.43 31.25
N ALA A 106 10.17 -7.07 29.97
CA ALA A 106 10.91 -7.76 28.91
C ALA A 106 12.45 -7.62 29.07
N GLU A 107 12.94 -6.45 29.53
CA GLU A 107 14.36 -6.24 29.85
C GLU A 107 14.82 -7.13 31.00
N ALA A 108 13.99 -7.25 32.04
CA ALA A 108 14.28 -8.15 33.17
C ALA A 108 14.32 -9.63 32.73
N LYS A 109 13.39 -10.05 31.86
CA LYS A 109 13.37 -11.40 31.29
C LYS A 109 14.61 -11.68 30.44
N LEU A 110 15.04 -10.72 29.62
CA LEU A 110 16.27 -10.84 28.84
C LEU A 110 17.51 -10.99 29.74
N ALA A 111 17.62 -10.19 30.80
CA ALA A 111 18.69 -10.29 31.76
C ALA A 111 18.70 -11.66 32.46
N SER A 112 17.53 -12.18 32.84
CA SER A 112 17.37 -13.52 33.43
C SER A 112 17.80 -14.63 32.47
N ALA A 113 17.40 -14.55 31.18
CA ALA A 113 17.82 -15.51 30.17
C ALA A 113 19.35 -15.55 29.99
N ARG A 114 20.00 -14.37 29.97
CA ARG A 114 21.49 -14.29 29.92
C ARG A 114 22.16 -14.94 31.12
N LEU A 115 21.63 -14.68 32.32
CA LEU A 115 22.14 -15.33 33.55
C LEU A 115 21.96 -16.86 33.52
N GLN A 116 20.84 -17.32 32.95
CA GLN A 116 20.61 -18.77 32.81
C GLN A 116 21.64 -19.41 31.88
N ILE A 117 22.01 -18.77 30.76
CA ILE A 117 23.08 -19.29 29.88
C ILE A 117 24.42 -19.30 30.59
N ALA A 118 24.77 -18.30 31.39
CA ALA A 118 25.97 -18.29 32.19
C ALA A 118 26.00 -19.47 33.19
N SER A 119 24.87 -19.80 33.81
CA SER A 119 24.70 -20.97 34.69
C SER A 119 24.88 -22.29 33.93
N LEU A 120 24.30 -22.46 32.76
CA LEU A 120 24.45 -23.63 31.90
C LEU A 120 25.92 -23.83 31.49
N LYS A 121 26.64 -22.78 31.14
CA LYS A 121 28.08 -22.82 30.87
C LYS A 121 28.90 -23.28 32.10
N SER A 122 28.52 -22.77 33.26
CA SER A 122 29.17 -23.22 34.51
C SER A 122 28.93 -24.71 34.79
N THR A 123 27.70 -25.18 34.59
CA THR A 123 27.34 -26.61 34.72
C THR A 123 28.12 -27.46 33.73
N TYR A 124 28.26 -27.06 32.49
CA TYR A 124 29.05 -27.76 31.47
C TYR A 124 30.52 -27.90 31.92
N ARG A 125 31.14 -26.81 32.38
CA ARG A 125 32.52 -26.85 32.90
C ARG A 125 32.67 -27.80 34.09
N GLN A 126 31.70 -27.80 35.00
CA GLN A 126 31.68 -28.73 36.13
C GLN A 126 31.64 -30.18 35.63
N ARG A 127 30.77 -30.53 34.67
CA ARG A 127 30.70 -31.89 34.10
C ARG A 127 31.98 -32.30 33.38
N GLN A 128 32.69 -31.36 32.75
CA GLN A 128 34.02 -31.64 32.18
C GLN A 128 35.05 -32.03 33.26
N VAL A 129 35.07 -31.33 34.40
CA VAL A 129 35.96 -31.67 35.53
C VAL A 129 35.60 -33.02 36.09
N GLU A 130 34.32 -33.36 36.26
CA GLU A 130 33.86 -34.68 36.72
C GLU A 130 34.30 -35.78 35.75
N LEU A 131 34.19 -35.59 34.45
CA LEU A 131 34.69 -36.53 33.44
C LEU A 131 36.21 -36.71 33.54
N GLN A 132 36.96 -35.64 33.71
CA GLN A 132 38.41 -35.74 33.87
C GLN A 132 38.78 -36.55 35.11
N SER A 133 38.10 -36.31 36.25
CA SER A 133 38.27 -37.07 37.46
C SER A 133 37.97 -38.60 37.29
N ALA A 134 36.89 -38.92 36.58
CA ALA A 134 36.52 -40.29 36.23
C ALA A 134 37.58 -40.95 35.34
N ARG A 135 38.16 -40.26 34.37
CA ARG A 135 39.24 -40.73 33.49
C ARG A 135 40.54 -41.01 34.30
N ASP A 136 40.85 -40.09 35.21
CA ASP A 136 42.05 -40.30 36.10
C ASP A 136 41.86 -41.50 37.00
N SER A 137 40.65 -41.72 37.54
CA SER A 137 40.28 -42.88 38.33
C SER A 137 40.36 -44.19 37.51
N LEU A 138 39.86 -44.19 36.29
CA LEU A 138 39.96 -45.30 35.34
C LEU A 138 41.45 -45.61 35.04
N ALA A 139 42.27 -44.61 34.78
CA ALA A 139 43.71 -44.81 34.54
C ALA A 139 44.44 -45.42 35.74
N TYR A 140 44.03 -45.09 36.97
CA TYR A 140 44.52 -45.70 38.15
C TYR A 140 44.10 -47.20 38.25
N ALA A 141 42.82 -47.51 38.07
CA ALA A 141 42.25 -48.84 38.06
C ALA A 141 42.92 -49.71 36.97
N GLN A 142 43.20 -49.22 35.82
CA GLN A 142 43.91 -49.88 34.72
C GLN A 142 45.34 -50.28 35.16
N ARG A 143 46.09 -49.35 35.79
CA ARG A 143 47.44 -49.64 36.31
C ARG A 143 47.42 -50.75 37.41
N GLN A 144 46.38 -50.76 38.25
CA GLN A 144 46.19 -51.77 39.28
C GLN A 144 45.87 -53.14 38.63
N PHE A 145 44.96 -53.17 37.64
CA PHE A 145 44.66 -54.41 36.92
C PHE A 145 45.90 -54.98 36.23
N ASP A 146 46.64 -54.16 35.46
CA ASP A 146 47.85 -54.57 34.75
C ASP A 146 48.93 -55.10 35.71
N ARG A 147 49.05 -54.50 36.89
CA ARG A 147 49.97 -54.97 37.95
C ARG A 147 49.53 -56.31 38.48
N ASN A 148 48.27 -56.48 38.90
CA ASN A 148 47.77 -57.74 39.47
C ASN A 148 47.77 -58.85 38.40
N LYS A 149 47.52 -58.57 37.16
CA LYS A 149 47.64 -59.52 36.03
C LYS A 149 49.08 -60.09 35.93
N ARG A 150 50.08 -59.23 36.00
CA ARG A 150 51.52 -59.70 36.00
C ARG A 150 51.89 -60.47 37.25
N LEU A 151 51.41 -60.04 38.42
CA LEU A 151 51.65 -60.71 39.66
C LEU A 151 50.99 -62.13 39.76
N LEU A 152 49.77 -62.23 39.20
CA LEU A 152 49.08 -63.53 39.10
C LEU A 152 49.81 -64.44 38.14
N ALA A 153 50.30 -63.98 36.98
CA ALA A 153 51.11 -64.80 36.05
C ALA A 153 52.43 -65.27 36.63
N SER A 154 53.01 -64.56 37.60
CA SER A 154 54.21 -64.96 38.37
C SER A 154 53.91 -65.77 39.62
N GLY A 155 52.62 -66.09 39.90
CA GLY A 155 52.20 -66.86 41.08
C GLY A 155 52.29 -66.12 42.42
N ILE A 156 52.46 -64.77 42.39
CA ILE A 156 52.63 -63.96 43.62
C ILE A 156 51.28 -63.46 44.13
N ALA A 157 50.30 -63.11 43.19
CA ALA A 157 48.96 -62.63 43.55
C ALA A 157 47.95 -63.81 43.56
N SER A 158 46.90 -63.69 44.36
CA SER A 158 45.76 -64.62 44.34
C SER A 158 44.74 -64.28 43.21
N GLN A 159 44.00 -65.32 42.78
CA GLN A 159 42.89 -65.10 41.83
C GLN A 159 41.88 -64.04 42.34
N ALA A 160 41.55 -64.06 43.64
CA ALA A 160 40.66 -63.09 44.26
C ALA A 160 41.14 -61.60 44.10
N GLN A 161 42.47 -61.40 44.21
CA GLN A 161 43.09 -60.09 44.04
C GLN A 161 43.03 -59.65 42.58
N PHE A 162 43.17 -60.55 41.62
CA PHE A 162 42.98 -60.26 40.20
C PHE A 162 41.49 -59.91 39.87
N ASP A 163 40.55 -60.74 40.35
CA ASP A 163 39.12 -60.53 40.13
C ASP A 163 38.67 -59.21 40.75
N GLN A 164 39.16 -58.80 41.89
CA GLN A 164 38.91 -57.51 42.52
C GLN A 164 39.46 -56.37 41.66
N ALA A 165 40.64 -56.49 41.07
CA ALA A 165 41.20 -55.46 40.18
C ALA A 165 40.44 -55.38 38.85
N SER A 166 39.95 -56.52 38.31
CA SER A 166 39.10 -56.57 37.13
C SER A 166 37.78 -55.87 37.39
N ASN A 167 37.08 -56.16 38.47
CA ASN A 167 35.86 -55.47 38.86
C ASN A 167 36.09 -53.97 39.06
N GLY A 168 37.21 -53.54 39.63
CA GLY A 168 37.55 -52.12 39.76
C GLY A 168 37.76 -51.44 38.44
N LEU A 169 38.32 -52.12 37.44
CA LEU A 169 38.46 -51.62 36.09
C LEU A 169 37.12 -51.46 35.41
N ASP A 170 36.22 -52.46 35.51
CA ASP A 170 34.87 -52.41 34.92
C ASP A 170 34.05 -51.30 35.53
N MET A 171 34.12 -51.09 36.85
CA MET A 171 33.49 -49.96 37.52
C MET A 171 34.03 -48.60 37.02
N GLY A 172 35.34 -48.52 36.79
CA GLY A 172 35.99 -47.33 36.23
C GLY A 172 35.48 -47.00 34.84
N HIS A 173 35.30 -47.99 33.97
CA HIS A 173 34.72 -47.82 32.66
C HIS A 173 33.27 -47.29 32.74
N GLN A 174 32.45 -47.87 33.60
CA GLN A 174 31.05 -47.40 33.79
C GLN A 174 30.99 -45.95 34.31
N GLN A 175 31.90 -45.59 35.23
CA GLN A 175 31.97 -44.22 35.76
C GLN A 175 32.33 -43.20 34.70
N VAL A 176 33.28 -43.51 33.78
CA VAL A 176 33.62 -42.67 32.64
C VAL A 176 32.43 -42.54 31.70
N ALA A 177 31.75 -43.65 31.33
CA ALA A 177 30.59 -43.63 30.47
C ALA A 177 29.45 -42.75 31.04
N ASN A 178 29.20 -42.85 32.35
CA ASN A 178 28.21 -42.01 33.02
C ASN A 178 28.60 -40.51 33.01
N ALA A 179 29.88 -40.20 33.23
CA ALA A 179 30.38 -38.83 33.20
C ALA A 179 30.34 -38.25 31.78
N GLU A 180 30.68 -39.05 30.75
CA GLU A 180 30.53 -38.65 29.32
C GLU A 180 29.08 -38.32 28.97
N GLN A 181 28.14 -39.15 29.41
CA GLN A 181 26.71 -38.84 29.23
C GLN A 181 26.32 -37.55 29.95
N GLY A 182 26.85 -37.27 31.13
CA GLY A 182 26.63 -36.02 31.84
C GLY A 182 27.13 -34.78 31.08
N VAL A 183 28.31 -34.89 30.46
CA VAL A 183 28.85 -33.83 29.58
C VAL A 183 27.97 -33.64 28.34
N ALA A 184 27.54 -34.74 27.69
CA ALA A 184 26.69 -34.68 26.51
C ALA A 184 25.35 -33.96 26.76
N VAL A 185 24.71 -34.26 27.91
CA VAL A 185 23.47 -33.56 28.32
C VAL A 185 23.74 -32.07 28.58
N ALA A 186 24.81 -31.73 29.27
CA ALA A 186 25.14 -30.34 29.53
C ALA A 186 25.49 -29.56 28.24
N LEU A 187 26.12 -30.23 27.27
CA LEU A 187 26.41 -29.68 25.95
C LEU A 187 25.14 -29.47 25.14
N ALA A 188 24.21 -30.42 25.16
CA ALA A 188 22.92 -30.30 24.49
C ALA A 188 22.12 -29.10 25.02
N ASN A 189 22.19 -28.79 26.32
CA ASN A 189 21.57 -27.60 26.90
C ASN A 189 22.21 -26.27 26.44
N LEU A 190 23.38 -26.32 25.79
CA LEU A 190 24.08 -25.20 25.16
C LEU A 190 23.95 -25.22 23.62
N ASP A 191 22.91 -25.90 23.12
CA ASP A 191 22.68 -26.06 21.68
C ASP A 191 23.85 -26.73 20.93
N GLY A 192 24.60 -27.57 21.61
CA GLY A 192 25.75 -28.29 21.04
C GLY A 192 27.04 -27.48 20.94
N ASP A 193 27.06 -26.20 21.30
CA ASP A 193 28.23 -25.34 21.27
C ASP A 193 28.61 -24.85 22.68
N PRO A 194 29.73 -25.31 23.27
CA PRO A 194 30.15 -24.90 24.61
C PRO A 194 30.53 -23.39 24.67
N ASP A 195 30.92 -22.81 23.52
CA ASP A 195 31.39 -21.44 23.44
C ASP A 195 30.31 -20.50 22.87
N ILE A 196 29.06 -20.99 22.66
CA ILE A 196 27.96 -20.22 22.12
C ILE A 196 27.88 -18.85 22.79
N ALA A 197 27.82 -17.78 21.97
CA ALA A 197 27.56 -16.44 22.49
C ALA A 197 26.16 -16.43 23.12
N PRO A 198 25.96 -15.86 24.32
CA PRO A 198 24.64 -15.84 24.97
C PRO A 198 23.54 -15.29 24.05
N GLU A 199 23.85 -14.31 23.21
CA GLU A 199 22.93 -13.67 22.29
C GLU A 199 22.43 -14.60 21.17
N ARG A 200 23.17 -15.66 20.86
CA ARG A 200 22.82 -16.64 19.81
C ARG A 200 22.06 -17.84 20.34
N HIS A 201 21.92 -17.95 21.66
CA HIS A 201 21.17 -19.04 22.26
C HIS A 201 19.66 -18.79 22.12
N PRO A 202 18.84 -19.78 21.72
CA PRO A 202 17.40 -19.61 21.46
C PRO A 202 16.63 -18.97 22.60
N LEU A 203 16.96 -19.26 23.86
CA LEU A 203 16.33 -18.64 25.03
C LEU A 203 16.55 -17.11 25.07
N VAL A 204 17.75 -16.65 24.72
CA VAL A 204 18.09 -15.23 24.72
C VAL A 204 17.48 -14.54 23.50
N GLU A 205 17.52 -15.20 22.33
CA GLU A 205 16.85 -14.68 21.12
C GLU A 205 15.35 -14.50 21.33
N GLN A 206 14.69 -15.47 21.96
CA GLN A 206 13.27 -15.36 22.32
C GLN A 206 13.00 -14.18 23.25
N ALA A 207 13.81 -13.99 24.29
CA ALA A 207 13.67 -12.88 25.22
C ALA A 207 13.97 -11.53 24.55
N GLN A 208 14.96 -11.48 23.63
CA GLN A 208 15.28 -10.31 22.85
C GLN A 208 14.10 -9.93 21.91
N ALA A 209 13.53 -10.91 21.21
CA ALA A 209 12.37 -10.67 20.35
C ALA A 209 11.15 -10.15 21.15
N ALA A 210 10.96 -10.63 22.37
CA ALA A 210 9.91 -10.11 23.27
C ALA A 210 10.17 -8.65 23.67
N LEU A 211 11.43 -8.29 23.94
CA LEU A 211 11.82 -6.91 24.23
C LEU A 211 11.62 -6.01 23.03
N ASP A 212 12.03 -6.43 21.84
CA ASP A 212 11.87 -5.66 20.62
C ASP A 212 10.39 -5.42 20.31
N ARG A 213 9.52 -6.42 20.54
CA ARG A 213 8.08 -6.28 20.46
C ARG A 213 7.54 -5.24 21.43
N ALA A 214 7.93 -5.28 22.69
CA ALA A 214 7.48 -4.31 23.69
C ALA A 214 7.94 -2.88 23.36
N ARG A 215 9.16 -2.71 22.84
CA ARG A 215 9.68 -1.41 22.36
C ARG A 215 8.92 -0.89 21.14
N LEU A 216 8.57 -1.77 20.23
CA LEU A 216 7.77 -1.42 19.06
C LEU A 216 6.38 -0.93 19.48
N ASP A 217 5.72 -1.67 20.38
CA ASP A 217 4.40 -1.29 20.90
C ASP A 217 4.47 0.06 21.66
N LEU A 218 5.53 0.31 22.42
CA LEU A 218 5.80 1.61 23.05
C LEU A 218 5.97 2.71 22.00
N SER A 219 6.67 2.46 20.91
CA SER A 219 6.85 3.44 19.83
C SER A 219 5.52 3.85 19.17
N TYR A 220 4.56 2.94 19.13
CA TYR A 220 3.22 3.18 18.57
C TYR A 220 2.32 4.03 19.46
N THR A 221 2.70 4.31 20.71
CA THR A 221 1.94 5.22 21.58
C THR A 221 2.02 6.68 21.12
N LEU A 222 3.06 7.07 20.37
CA LEU A 222 3.18 8.35 19.71
C LEU A 222 2.83 8.21 18.23
N VAL A 223 1.62 8.62 17.88
CA VAL A 223 1.13 8.54 16.50
C VAL A 223 1.60 9.75 15.71
N LYS A 224 2.23 9.48 14.57
CA LYS A 224 2.84 10.50 13.69
C LYS A 224 2.18 10.51 12.32
N ALA A 225 2.26 11.66 11.65
CA ALA A 225 1.78 11.82 10.28
C ALA A 225 2.57 10.93 9.29
N PRO A 226 1.91 10.07 8.51
CA PRO A 226 2.56 9.20 7.54
C PRO A 226 3.03 9.94 6.27
N ALA A 227 2.42 11.08 5.96
CA ALA A 227 2.70 11.93 4.80
C ALA A 227 2.40 13.39 5.11
N ASP A 228 2.81 14.27 4.20
CA ASP A 228 2.43 15.69 4.25
C ASP A 228 0.96 15.85 3.88
N GLY A 229 0.23 16.70 4.60
CA GLY A 229 -1.19 16.89 4.35
C GLY A 229 -1.87 17.83 5.33
N VAL A 230 -3.20 17.86 5.24
CA VAL A 230 -4.08 18.60 6.14
C VAL A 230 -4.88 17.60 6.96
N VAL A 231 -4.85 17.73 8.27
CA VAL A 231 -5.68 16.90 9.16
C VAL A 231 -7.11 17.42 9.20
N THR A 232 -8.08 16.50 9.23
CA THR A 232 -9.51 16.83 9.26
C THR A 232 -10.24 15.95 10.26
N LYS A 233 -11.32 16.47 10.85
CA LYS A 233 -12.16 15.77 11.85
C LYS A 233 -11.42 15.46 13.17
N VAL A 234 -10.43 16.28 13.53
CA VAL A 234 -9.66 16.11 14.78
C VAL A 234 -10.54 16.29 16.01
N GLU A 235 -11.60 17.10 15.92
CA GLU A 235 -12.54 17.34 17.01
C GLU A 235 -13.25 16.07 17.54
N GLN A 236 -13.22 14.99 16.77
CA GLN A 236 -13.78 13.70 17.18
C GLN A 236 -12.91 12.99 18.22
N LEU A 237 -11.64 13.40 18.39
CA LEU A 237 -10.69 12.86 19.34
C LEU A 237 -10.48 13.82 20.50
N GLN A 238 -10.82 13.37 21.71
CA GLN A 238 -10.66 14.16 22.92
C GLN A 238 -9.63 13.53 23.87
N VAL A 239 -8.94 14.38 24.62
CA VAL A 239 -8.08 13.93 25.73
C VAL A 239 -8.92 13.14 26.73
N GLY A 240 -8.49 11.94 27.06
CA GLY A 240 -9.21 11.01 27.94
C GLY A 240 -9.98 9.92 27.22
N ASP A 241 -10.19 10.04 25.91
CA ASP A 241 -10.83 9.00 25.11
C ASP A 241 -9.99 7.71 25.08
N TYR A 242 -10.67 6.58 25.01
CA TYR A 242 -10.04 5.29 24.83
C TYR A 242 -10.25 4.79 23.40
N ILE A 243 -9.17 4.63 22.66
CA ILE A 243 -9.20 4.15 21.27
C ILE A 243 -8.71 2.70 21.18
N ALA A 244 -9.42 1.93 20.35
CA ALA A 244 -9.01 0.56 20.01
C ALA A 244 -7.93 0.58 18.93
N ALA A 245 -7.10 -0.45 18.88
CA ALA A 245 -6.14 -0.63 17.80
C ALA A 245 -6.84 -0.70 16.44
N SER A 246 -6.28 -0.03 15.43
CA SER A 246 -6.80 0.06 14.06
C SER A 246 -8.13 0.82 13.90
N ALA A 247 -8.69 1.38 14.96
CA ALA A 247 -9.87 2.23 14.84
C ALA A 247 -9.49 3.57 14.19
N PRO A 248 -10.18 4.00 13.10
CA PRO A 248 -9.93 5.30 12.49
C PRO A 248 -10.39 6.41 13.43
N VAL A 249 -9.51 7.38 13.65
CA VAL A 249 -9.75 8.50 14.58
C VAL A 249 -10.07 9.77 13.82
N PHE A 250 -9.24 10.12 12.84
CA PHE A 250 -9.42 11.27 11.95
C PHE A 250 -8.72 11.01 10.61
N ALA A 251 -8.81 11.93 9.67
CA ALA A 251 -8.27 11.75 8.34
C ALA A 251 -7.17 12.78 8.03
N LEU A 252 -6.18 12.32 7.25
CA LEU A 252 -5.14 13.16 6.65
C LEU A 252 -5.39 13.23 5.15
N VAL A 253 -5.63 14.42 4.63
CA VAL A 253 -5.81 14.69 3.21
C VAL A 253 -4.48 15.15 2.63
N SER A 254 -3.96 14.44 1.65
CA SER A 254 -2.68 14.77 1.00
C SER A 254 -2.76 16.10 0.26
N THR A 255 -1.70 16.91 0.36
CA THR A 255 -1.57 18.15 -0.42
C THR A 255 -0.83 17.96 -1.74
N HIS A 256 -0.20 16.81 -1.96
CA HIS A 256 0.61 16.52 -3.14
C HIS A 256 -0.12 15.61 -4.14
N ASP A 257 -0.88 14.63 -3.64
CA ASP A 257 -1.60 13.67 -4.48
C ASP A 257 -3.02 14.14 -4.73
N VAL A 258 -3.13 15.16 -5.59
CA VAL A 258 -4.42 15.77 -6.01
C VAL A 258 -4.67 15.44 -7.47
N TRP A 259 -5.89 15.05 -7.79
CA TRP A 259 -6.36 14.81 -9.17
C TRP A 259 -7.75 15.39 -9.37
N ILE A 260 -8.17 15.44 -10.62
CA ILE A 260 -9.55 15.82 -10.98
C ILE A 260 -10.29 14.55 -11.40
N GLU A 261 -11.45 14.35 -10.86
CA GLU A 261 -12.40 13.34 -11.31
C GLU A 261 -13.50 14.02 -12.09
N ALA A 262 -13.57 13.76 -13.39
CA ALA A 262 -14.49 14.38 -14.30
C ALA A 262 -15.45 13.34 -14.87
N ASN A 263 -16.75 13.55 -14.70
CA ASN A 263 -17.80 12.66 -15.13
C ASN A 263 -18.27 13.02 -16.53
N PHE A 264 -17.79 12.32 -17.54
CA PHE A 264 -18.19 12.49 -18.92
C PHE A 264 -19.40 11.61 -19.28
N LYS A 265 -20.25 12.10 -20.16
CA LYS A 265 -21.35 11.29 -20.74
C LYS A 265 -20.76 10.17 -21.60
N GLU A 266 -21.37 8.99 -21.59
CA GLU A 266 -20.94 7.82 -22.38
C GLU A 266 -20.63 8.16 -23.84
N ALA A 267 -21.49 8.98 -24.48
CA ALA A 267 -21.31 9.41 -25.88
C ALA A 267 -20.07 10.29 -26.13
N GLN A 268 -19.44 10.85 -25.09
CA GLN A 268 -18.24 11.69 -25.18
C GLN A 268 -16.94 10.90 -25.12
N LEU A 269 -17.01 9.61 -24.73
CA LEU A 269 -15.84 8.78 -24.44
C LEU A 269 -15.28 8.05 -25.65
N ASP A 270 -15.99 8.01 -26.77
CA ASP A 270 -15.63 7.22 -27.96
C ASP A 270 -14.16 7.39 -28.41
N ARG A 271 -13.66 8.64 -28.36
CA ARG A 271 -12.29 9.01 -28.75
C ARG A 271 -11.40 9.37 -27.57
N MET A 272 -11.87 9.21 -26.32
CA MET A 272 -11.09 9.58 -25.14
C MET A 272 -10.13 8.45 -24.77
N ARG A 273 -8.84 8.78 -24.59
CA ARG A 273 -7.77 7.85 -24.27
C ARG A 273 -6.85 8.46 -23.21
N ALA A 274 -6.20 7.60 -22.43
CA ALA A 274 -5.14 8.04 -21.51
C ALA A 274 -4.00 8.74 -22.26
N GLY A 275 -3.41 9.75 -21.64
CA GLY A 275 -2.34 10.58 -22.20
C GLY A 275 -2.82 11.83 -22.94
N GLN A 276 -4.11 11.94 -23.26
CA GLN A 276 -4.65 13.12 -23.96
C GLN A 276 -4.59 14.38 -23.09
N ALA A 277 -4.31 15.52 -23.73
CA ALA A 277 -4.24 16.81 -23.07
C ALA A 277 -5.63 17.30 -22.65
N ALA A 278 -5.69 17.87 -21.47
CA ALA A 278 -6.90 18.45 -20.92
C ALA A 278 -6.62 19.83 -20.31
N THR A 279 -7.64 20.66 -20.29
CA THR A 279 -7.64 21.94 -19.58
C THR A 279 -8.69 21.88 -18.48
N VAL A 280 -8.28 22.20 -17.27
CA VAL A 280 -9.12 22.23 -16.08
C VAL A 280 -9.25 23.67 -15.60
N GLU A 281 -10.45 24.13 -15.38
CA GLU A 281 -10.76 25.43 -14.80
C GLU A 281 -11.51 25.20 -13.48
N ILE A 282 -10.91 25.63 -12.37
CA ILE A 282 -11.48 25.43 -11.02
C ILE A 282 -12.23 26.70 -10.63
N ASP A 283 -13.52 26.58 -10.32
CA ASP A 283 -14.42 27.71 -10.09
C ASP A 283 -13.95 28.62 -8.95
N ARG A 284 -13.45 28.05 -7.86
CA ARG A 284 -12.95 28.80 -6.69
C ARG A 284 -11.80 29.76 -7.02
N ILE A 285 -10.99 29.46 -8.04
CA ILE A 285 -9.73 30.17 -8.30
C ILE A 285 -9.91 31.20 -9.43
N GLY A 286 -11.12 31.69 -9.61
CA GLY A 286 -11.38 32.83 -10.51
C GLY A 286 -11.03 32.59 -11.97
N GLY A 287 -11.29 31.39 -12.52
CA GLY A 287 -11.09 31.07 -13.93
C GLY A 287 -9.63 30.79 -14.33
N LYS A 288 -8.74 30.54 -13.37
CA LYS A 288 -7.36 30.05 -13.68
C LYS A 288 -7.43 28.68 -14.33
N ARG A 289 -6.79 28.57 -15.51
CA ARG A 289 -6.72 27.33 -16.27
C ARG A 289 -5.47 26.56 -15.92
N PHE A 290 -5.63 25.27 -15.65
CA PHE A 290 -4.55 24.33 -15.36
C PHE A 290 -4.45 23.35 -16.51
N SER A 291 -3.23 23.06 -16.93
CA SER A 291 -2.94 21.96 -17.84
C SER A 291 -3.01 20.64 -17.09
N ALA A 292 -3.66 19.67 -17.70
CA ALA A 292 -3.82 18.34 -17.16
C ALA A 292 -3.72 17.30 -18.28
N LYS A 293 -3.55 16.03 -17.91
CA LYS A 293 -3.59 14.90 -18.83
C LYS A 293 -4.60 13.87 -18.33
N VAL A 294 -5.27 13.21 -19.26
CA VAL A 294 -6.11 12.07 -18.95
C VAL A 294 -5.24 10.94 -18.41
N ALA A 295 -5.36 10.64 -17.13
CA ALA A 295 -4.60 9.55 -16.49
C ALA A 295 -5.27 8.20 -16.78
N SER A 296 -6.58 8.12 -16.60
CA SER A 296 -7.34 6.88 -16.86
C SER A 296 -8.81 7.19 -17.10
N VAL A 297 -9.48 6.28 -17.83
CA VAL A 297 -10.93 6.25 -17.99
C VAL A 297 -11.44 5.05 -17.20
N SER A 298 -12.46 5.24 -16.36
CA SER A 298 -13.05 4.16 -15.58
C SER A 298 -13.65 3.07 -16.49
N PRO A 299 -13.51 1.78 -16.13
CA PRO A 299 -14.12 0.69 -16.90
C PRO A 299 -15.64 0.58 -16.74
N GLY A 300 -16.24 1.36 -15.84
CA GLY A 300 -17.67 1.33 -15.55
C GLY A 300 -18.24 2.70 -15.24
N THR A 301 -19.57 2.78 -15.23
CA THR A 301 -20.30 4.02 -14.90
C THR A 301 -20.32 4.27 -13.39
N GLY A 302 -20.46 5.51 -12.96
CA GLY A 302 -20.55 5.87 -11.55
C GLY A 302 -21.68 5.14 -10.80
N SER A 303 -22.77 4.83 -11.49
CA SER A 303 -23.90 4.08 -10.90
C SER A 303 -23.58 2.62 -10.57
N GLN A 304 -22.66 2.00 -11.30
CA GLN A 304 -22.21 0.61 -11.04
C GLN A 304 -21.38 0.49 -9.75
N PHE A 305 -20.66 1.54 -9.39
CA PHE A 305 -19.81 1.58 -8.19
C PHE A 305 -20.47 2.26 -6.99
N SER A 306 -21.74 2.69 -7.14
CA SER A 306 -22.51 3.27 -6.04
C SER A 306 -22.92 2.17 -5.05
N MET A 307 -22.82 2.47 -3.76
CA MET A 307 -23.31 1.58 -2.68
C MET A 307 -24.82 1.33 -2.75
N LEU A 308 -25.57 2.21 -3.40
CA LEU A 308 -27.02 2.12 -3.65
C LEU A 308 -27.26 2.34 -5.13
N PRO A 309 -27.18 1.30 -5.98
CA PRO A 309 -27.52 1.45 -7.38
C PRO A 309 -28.99 1.90 -7.53
N PRO A 310 -29.31 2.81 -8.43
CA PRO A 310 -30.69 3.21 -8.67
C PRO A 310 -31.49 2.03 -9.26
N GLU A 311 -32.31 1.40 -8.46
CA GLU A 311 -33.26 0.39 -8.93
C GLU A 311 -34.52 1.08 -9.46
N ASN A 312 -34.81 0.89 -10.73
CA ASN A 312 -36.07 1.28 -11.34
C ASN A 312 -37.16 0.24 -10.98
N ALA A 313 -37.67 0.30 -9.73
CA ALA A 313 -38.61 -0.69 -9.18
C ALA A 313 -40.05 -0.57 -9.74
N THR A 314 -40.36 0.40 -10.62
CA THR A 314 -41.74 0.73 -11.03
C THR A 314 -42.03 0.56 -12.52
N GLY A 315 -41.50 -0.45 -13.19
CA GLY A 315 -42.02 -0.93 -14.47
C GLY A 315 -41.91 -0.01 -15.70
N ASN A 316 -41.56 1.25 -15.56
CA ASN A 316 -41.37 2.18 -16.69
C ASN A 316 -39.87 2.46 -16.87
N TRP A 317 -39.22 1.69 -17.75
CA TRP A 317 -37.79 1.89 -18.06
C TRP A 317 -37.59 3.13 -18.89
N VAL A 318 -36.83 4.11 -18.35
CA VAL A 318 -36.39 5.31 -19.05
C VAL A 318 -34.89 5.23 -19.24
N LYS A 319 -34.41 5.31 -20.50
CA LYS A 319 -32.96 5.36 -20.78
C LYS A 319 -32.40 6.68 -20.28
N VAL A 320 -31.59 6.62 -19.21
CA VAL A 320 -30.82 7.77 -18.67
C VAL A 320 -29.41 7.68 -19.20
N VAL A 321 -28.89 8.80 -19.73
CA VAL A 321 -27.48 8.85 -20.16
C VAL A 321 -26.58 8.67 -18.94
N GLN A 322 -25.78 7.60 -18.97
CA GLN A 322 -24.84 7.29 -17.90
C GLN A 322 -23.60 8.18 -17.99
N ARG A 323 -22.98 8.47 -16.85
CA ARG A 323 -21.70 9.16 -16.77
C ARG A 323 -20.60 8.20 -16.33
N VAL A 324 -19.44 8.37 -16.92
CA VAL A 324 -18.23 7.56 -16.61
C VAL A 324 -17.17 8.47 -16.03
N PRO A 325 -16.62 8.16 -14.85
CA PRO A 325 -15.55 8.96 -14.26
C PRO A 325 -14.25 8.81 -15.06
N VAL A 326 -13.64 9.95 -15.34
CA VAL A 326 -12.33 10.07 -15.97
C VAL A 326 -11.40 10.77 -14.99
N ARG A 327 -10.26 10.14 -14.68
CA ARG A 327 -9.25 10.70 -13.82
C ARG A 327 -8.26 11.52 -14.64
N LEU A 328 -8.05 12.77 -14.22
CA LEU A 328 -7.07 13.66 -14.82
C LEU A 328 -5.98 14.01 -13.80
N GLN A 329 -4.75 13.95 -14.26
CA GLN A 329 -3.58 14.37 -13.51
C GLN A 329 -3.23 15.81 -13.91
N LEU A 330 -3.06 16.67 -12.92
CA LEU A 330 -2.59 18.04 -13.15
C LEU A 330 -1.08 18.02 -13.43
N ASP A 331 -0.60 18.72 -14.47
CA ASP A 331 0.82 18.77 -14.80
C ASP A 331 1.61 19.59 -13.77
N HIS A 332 1.03 20.71 -13.30
CA HIS A 332 1.63 21.58 -12.30
C HIS A 332 0.55 22.13 -11.38
N VAL A 333 0.73 21.91 -10.07
CA VAL A 333 -0.01 22.62 -9.03
C VAL A 333 0.96 23.58 -8.37
N ASP A 334 0.69 24.87 -8.39
CA ASP A 334 1.55 25.86 -7.70
C ASP A 334 1.62 25.48 -6.21
N ALA A 335 2.82 25.37 -5.66
CA ALA A 335 3.07 24.91 -4.28
C ALA A 335 2.38 25.77 -3.20
N GLY A 336 1.89 26.97 -3.54
CA GLY A 336 1.09 27.82 -2.65
C GLY A 336 -0.41 27.63 -2.78
N LEU A 337 -0.88 26.79 -3.71
CA LEU A 337 -2.30 26.59 -3.97
C LEU A 337 -2.75 25.29 -3.28
N LEU A 338 -3.25 25.40 -2.06
CA LEU A 338 -3.92 24.30 -1.38
C LEU A 338 -5.23 23.99 -2.12
N LEU A 339 -5.19 23.01 -3.01
CA LEU A 339 -6.40 22.49 -3.64
C LEU A 339 -7.17 21.67 -2.61
N GLN A 340 -8.31 22.19 -2.21
CA GLN A 340 -9.25 21.46 -1.36
C GLN A 340 -9.94 20.36 -2.18
N THR A 341 -10.25 19.24 -1.55
CA THR A 341 -11.10 18.21 -2.16
C THR A 341 -12.54 18.69 -2.28
N GLY A 342 -13.23 18.23 -3.33
CA GLY A 342 -14.64 18.54 -3.55
C GLY A 342 -14.91 19.91 -4.19
N LEU A 343 -13.88 20.63 -4.67
CA LEU A 343 -14.10 21.84 -5.45
C LEU A 343 -14.60 21.49 -6.85
N SER A 344 -15.63 22.20 -7.31
CA SER A 344 -16.15 22.07 -8.67
C SER A 344 -15.16 22.60 -9.70
N ALA A 345 -15.10 21.93 -10.83
CA ALA A 345 -14.23 22.29 -11.93
C ALA A 345 -14.92 22.05 -13.28
N ASN A 346 -14.53 22.86 -14.27
CA ASN A 346 -14.88 22.65 -15.67
C ASN A 346 -13.71 22.01 -16.39
N VAL A 347 -13.94 20.89 -17.04
CA VAL A 347 -12.89 20.11 -17.72
C VAL A 347 -13.16 20.07 -19.21
N THR A 348 -12.13 20.35 -20.01
CA THR A 348 -12.17 20.21 -21.47
C THR A 348 -10.99 19.33 -21.91
N VAL A 349 -11.27 18.21 -22.57
CA VAL A 349 -10.29 17.28 -23.11
C VAL A 349 -10.17 17.43 -24.61
N ASP A 350 -8.94 17.54 -25.14
CA ASP A 350 -8.65 17.48 -26.58
C ASP A 350 -8.45 16.04 -27.01
N THR A 351 -9.48 15.44 -27.60
CA THR A 351 -9.50 14.03 -28.02
C THR A 351 -8.63 13.74 -29.25
N ARG A 352 -7.98 14.73 -29.84
CA ARG A 352 -7.02 14.59 -30.97
C ARG A 352 -5.58 14.85 -30.56
N SER A 353 -5.31 15.28 -29.34
CA SER A 353 -3.94 15.34 -28.85
C SER A 353 -3.36 13.93 -28.86
N GLU A 354 -2.11 13.79 -29.28
CA GLU A 354 -1.41 12.50 -29.25
C GLU A 354 -1.34 12.03 -27.80
N ALA A 355 -1.88 10.81 -27.56
CA ALA A 355 -1.69 10.15 -26.28
C ALA A 355 -0.21 9.75 -26.19
N ASP A 356 0.50 10.21 -25.17
CA ASP A 356 1.88 9.75 -24.92
C ASP A 356 1.85 8.22 -24.76
N ALA A 357 2.35 7.51 -25.78
CA ALA A 357 2.34 6.05 -25.84
C ALA A 357 3.22 5.38 -24.76
N SER A 358 3.89 6.19 -23.91
CA SER A 358 4.87 5.73 -22.93
C SER A 358 4.29 5.30 -21.57
N SER A 359 2.97 5.49 -21.32
CA SER A 359 2.39 5.25 -19.97
C SER A 359 1.57 3.97 -19.81
N SER A 360 1.49 3.10 -20.83
CA SER A 360 0.60 1.91 -20.80
C SER A 360 1.29 0.55 -20.65
N GLU A 361 2.57 0.50 -20.26
CA GLU A 361 3.14 -0.78 -19.79
C GLU A 361 2.97 -0.93 -18.28
N PRO A 362 2.09 -1.82 -17.81
CA PRO A 362 2.12 -2.24 -16.42
C PRO A 362 3.45 -2.98 -16.22
N LYS A 363 4.32 -2.49 -15.33
CA LYS A 363 5.48 -3.25 -14.85
C LYS A 363 4.98 -4.63 -14.40
N ARG A 364 5.13 -5.62 -15.27
CA ARG A 364 5.04 -7.02 -14.86
C ARG A 364 6.17 -7.24 -13.87
N SER A 365 5.81 -7.33 -12.61
CA SER A 365 6.65 -7.92 -11.57
C SER A 365 7.03 -9.33 -12.07
N MET A 366 8.28 -9.52 -12.43
CA MET A 366 8.86 -10.84 -12.60
C MET A 366 8.78 -11.54 -11.25
N ALA A 367 7.72 -12.30 -11.03
CA ALA A 367 7.69 -13.31 -9.99
C ALA A 367 8.77 -14.36 -10.34
N ALA A 368 9.64 -14.59 -9.36
CA ALA A 368 10.76 -15.50 -9.39
C ALA A 368 10.35 -16.89 -9.92
N GLU A 369 11.05 -17.35 -10.94
CA GLU A 369 11.16 -18.77 -11.29
C GLU A 369 11.78 -19.53 -10.12
N THR A 370 11.02 -20.43 -9.57
CA THR A 370 11.50 -21.48 -8.66
C THR A 370 12.17 -22.55 -9.52
N PRO A 371 13.46 -22.86 -9.34
CA PRO A 371 14.04 -24.01 -10.02
C PRO A 371 13.51 -25.28 -9.39
N GLY A 372 12.94 -26.13 -10.26
CA GLY A 372 12.40 -27.42 -9.91
C GLY A 372 13.43 -28.32 -9.27
N SER A 373 12.99 -29.01 -8.26
CA SER A 373 13.62 -30.20 -7.68
C SER A 373 13.56 -31.36 -8.66
N THR A 374 14.70 -31.88 -9.08
CA THR A 374 14.82 -33.20 -9.70
C THR A 374 15.60 -34.09 -8.74
N GLN A 375 14.98 -35.23 -8.39
CA GLN A 375 15.45 -36.46 -7.74
C GLN A 375 15.77 -36.39 -6.24
#